data_098e73451899bb58e6ea92359823bb07
#
_entry.id   098e73451899bb58e6ea92359823bb07
#
_cell.length_a   1.000
_cell.length_b   1.000
_cell.length_c   1.000
_cell.angle_alpha   90.00
_cell.angle_beta   90.00
_cell.angle_gamma   90.00
#
_symmetry.space_group_name_H-M   'P 1'
#
loop_
_entity.id
_entity.type
_entity.pdbx_description
1 polymer ?
#
loop_
_entity_poly.entity_id
_entity_poly.type
_entity_poly.pdbx_seq_one_letter_code
_entity_poly.pdbx_strand_id
1 'polypeptide(L)'
;MPHPTAYRAPVIRLRMSSSAVALALGLLLIGCSSSDGGGDAAGPTTTTSTTAPTTVPVTPTIPVGREVEIHVPPGYQKGTPAPLLILLHGYGADGQIQSAYLGLEAATDAAGMLYVHPDGVMNQSGKRAWTATDACCAGGDDAADDSSYIAAIIAQAKGQYDVDPKRVYVMGHSNGGFMSYRMACDHADEIAAIVSLEGATFDDSSRCSPSEPVAALEVHGTADQTIKYDGGSIAGTAYPSAPTTAVMWATYDGCSTTPDSPAPTDRQIVKDLPPATVTSYSQGCNRGGHAELWTQPEGVHIPLWTADFSSQIVSWLLDHPKP
;
A
#
# COMPACT_ATOMS: atom_id res chain seq x y z
N MET A 1 -41.15 43.25 -12.14
CA MET A 1 -40.16 42.17 -11.96
C MET A 1 -40.94 40.86 -11.84
N PRO A 2 -40.85 39.92 -12.75
CA PRO A 2 -41.58 38.65 -12.67
C PRO A 2 -40.73 37.59 -11.94
N HIS A 3 -41.43 36.79 -11.11
CA HIS A 3 -40.91 35.65 -10.38
C HIS A 3 -40.60 34.46 -11.29
N PRO A 4 -39.57 33.65 -11.02
CA PRO A 4 -39.32 32.44 -11.79
C PRO A 4 -40.19 31.27 -11.28
N THR A 5 -40.82 30.59 -12.23
CA THR A 5 -41.63 29.38 -12.06
C THR A 5 -40.77 28.16 -11.74
N ALA A 6 -41.15 27.42 -10.71
CA ALA A 6 -40.49 26.16 -10.33
C ALA A 6 -40.85 25.02 -11.29
N TYR A 7 -39.82 24.35 -11.80
CA TYR A 7 -39.92 23.14 -12.63
C TYR A 7 -39.98 21.90 -11.74
N ARG A 8 -41.09 21.14 -11.82
CA ARG A 8 -41.25 19.84 -11.16
C ARG A 8 -40.84 18.72 -12.11
N ALA A 9 -39.87 17.91 -11.74
CA ALA A 9 -39.50 16.69 -12.44
C ALA A 9 -40.44 15.52 -12.08
N PRO A 10 -40.70 14.58 -13.01
CA PRO A 10 -41.56 13.43 -12.78
C PRO A 10 -40.86 12.31 -12.01
N VAL A 11 -41.58 11.74 -11.05
CA VAL A 11 -41.15 10.57 -10.27
C VAL A 11 -41.47 9.29 -11.05
N ILE A 12 -40.44 8.57 -11.47
CA ILE A 12 -40.57 7.24 -12.08
C ILE A 12 -40.54 6.19 -10.97
N ARG A 13 -41.66 5.47 -10.78
CA ARG A 13 -41.72 4.30 -9.88
C ARG A 13 -41.33 3.04 -10.65
N LEU A 14 -40.20 2.44 -10.28
CA LEU A 14 -39.81 1.11 -10.76
C LEU A 14 -40.54 0.03 -9.93
N ARG A 15 -41.27 -0.85 -10.61
CA ARG A 15 -41.87 -2.06 -9.97
C ARG A 15 -40.83 -3.18 -9.96
N MET A 16 -40.48 -3.66 -8.78
CA MET A 16 -39.73 -4.90 -8.62
C MET A 16 -40.68 -6.10 -8.71
N SER A 17 -40.39 -7.06 -9.58
CA SER A 17 -41.02 -8.36 -9.62
C SER A 17 -40.09 -9.38 -8.94
N SER A 18 -40.63 -10.02 -7.90
CA SER A 18 -39.95 -11.10 -7.17
C SER A 18 -40.18 -12.42 -7.92
N SER A 19 -39.11 -13.09 -8.34
CA SER A 19 -39.16 -14.48 -8.79
C SER A 19 -38.41 -15.35 -7.80
N ALA A 20 -39.15 -16.24 -7.14
CA ALA A 20 -38.63 -17.24 -6.23
C ALA A 20 -38.11 -18.45 -7.05
N VAL A 21 -36.89 -18.89 -6.80
CA VAL A 21 -36.33 -20.14 -7.30
C VAL A 21 -36.15 -21.10 -6.13
N ALA A 22 -36.81 -22.24 -6.22
CA ALA A 22 -36.76 -23.33 -5.22
C ALA A 22 -35.49 -24.16 -5.40
N LEU A 23 -34.81 -24.43 -4.29
CA LEU A 23 -33.63 -25.29 -4.21
C LEU A 23 -34.07 -26.71 -3.86
N ALA A 24 -33.72 -27.71 -4.68
CA ALA A 24 -33.92 -29.12 -4.39
C ALA A 24 -32.63 -29.70 -3.77
N LEU A 25 -32.76 -30.24 -2.56
CA LEU A 25 -31.73 -30.99 -1.84
C LEU A 25 -31.69 -32.44 -2.37
N GLY A 26 -30.53 -32.90 -2.81
CA GLY A 26 -30.25 -34.31 -3.09
C GLY A 26 -29.16 -34.84 -2.15
N LEU A 27 -29.56 -35.64 -1.15
CA LEU A 27 -28.64 -36.43 -0.32
C LEU A 27 -28.26 -37.72 -1.07
N LEU A 28 -26.95 -38.00 -1.17
CA LEU A 28 -26.44 -39.33 -1.50
C LEU A 28 -25.48 -39.80 -0.40
N LEU A 29 -25.96 -40.77 0.37
CA LEU A 29 -25.18 -41.57 1.31
C LEU A 29 -24.59 -42.77 0.51
N ILE A 30 -23.28 -42.99 0.57
CA ILE A 30 -22.67 -44.29 0.23
C ILE A 30 -21.72 -44.68 1.35
N GLY A 31 -21.98 -45.92 1.84
CA GLY A 31 -21.48 -46.46 3.06
C GLY A 31 -20.07 -47.05 3.02
N CYS A 32 -19.54 -47.23 4.21
CA CYS A 32 -18.33 -47.97 4.56
C CYS A 32 -18.52 -49.49 4.37
N SER A 33 -17.47 -50.15 3.86
CA SER A 33 -17.26 -51.55 4.11
C SER A 33 -15.79 -51.81 4.44
N SER A 34 -15.55 -52.34 5.61
CA SER A 34 -14.28 -52.84 6.11
C SER A 34 -14.10 -54.30 5.74
N SER A 35 -12.90 -54.71 5.38
CA SER A 35 -12.47 -56.11 5.49
C SER A 35 -10.98 -56.17 5.80
N ASP A 36 -10.68 -56.85 6.91
CA ASP A 36 -9.36 -57.26 7.38
C ASP A 36 -8.73 -58.30 6.45
N GLY A 37 -7.39 -58.33 6.40
CA GLY A 37 -6.63 -59.44 5.81
C GLY A 37 -5.12 -59.16 5.86
N GLY A 38 -4.44 -59.76 6.85
CA GLY A 38 -2.99 -59.65 7.06
C GLY A 38 -2.14 -60.41 6.01
N GLY A 39 -0.87 -60.10 5.91
CA GLY A 39 0.12 -60.82 5.14
C GLY A 39 1.43 -60.05 5.08
N ASP A 40 2.41 -60.46 5.92
CA ASP A 40 3.79 -59.99 5.90
C ASP A 40 4.49 -60.34 4.59
N ALA A 41 5.17 -59.38 3.95
CA ALA A 41 6.31 -59.61 3.10
C ALA A 41 7.20 -58.39 3.04
N ALA A 42 8.38 -58.48 3.61
CA ALA A 42 9.44 -57.50 3.50
C ALA A 42 9.99 -57.45 2.06
N GLY A 43 9.87 -56.32 1.38
CA GLY A 43 10.48 -56.00 0.11
C GLY A 43 11.43 -54.79 0.27
N PRO A 44 12.48 -54.67 -0.57
CA PRO A 44 13.55 -53.69 -0.35
C PRO A 44 13.07 -52.24 -0.51
N THR A 45 13.40 -51.42 0.47
CA THR A 45 13.10 -49.98 0.49
C THR A 45 13.97 -49.26 -0.54
N THR A 46 13.40 -48.97 -1.70
CA THR A 46 14.02 -48.05 -2.67
C THR A 46 13.74 -46.62 -2.21
N THR A 47 14.72 -45.97 -1.64
CA THR A 47 14.66 -44.54 -1.29
C THR A 47 14.67 -43.72 -2.58
N THR A 48 13.49 -43.37 -3.09
CA THR A 48 13.38 -42.40 -4.17
C THR A 48 13.62 -41.01 -3.59
N SER A 49 14.83 -40.48 -3.81
CA SER A 49 15.15 -39.08 -3.47
C SER A 49 14.35 -38.17 -4.41
N THR A 50 13.24 -37.65 -3.93
CA THR A 50 12.46 -36.63 -4.64
C THR A 50 13.21 -35.30 -4.49
N THR A 51 14.03 -34.96 -5.48
CA THR A 51 14.60 -33.61 -5.60
C THR A 51 13.44 -32.64 -5.81
N ALA A 52 13.19 -31.77 -4.85
CA ALA A 52 12.24 -30.67 -5.00
C ALA A 52 12.63 -29.83 -6.22
N PRO A 53 11.69 -29.40 -7.07
CA PRO A 53 12.00 -28.54 -8.19
C PRO A 53 12.60 -27.23 -7.65
N THR A 54 13.83 -26.92 -8.06
CA THR A 54 14.45 -25.63 -7.82
C THR A 54 13.68 -24.61 -8.65
N THR A 55 12.78 -23.88 -8.03
CA THR A 55 12.14 -22.71 -8.66
C THR A 55 13.21 -21.65 -8.81
N VAL A 56 13.65 -21.41 -10.05
CA VAL A 56 14.48 -20.24 -10.38
C VAL A 56 13.62 -19.00 -10.11
N PRO A 57 14.08 -18.03 -9.33
CA PRO A 57 13.35 -16.80 -9.11
C PRO A 57 13.12 -16.12 -10.46
N VAL A 58 11.86 -15.92 -10.85
CA VAL A 58 11.50 -15.16 -12.05
C VAL A 58 11.65 -13.69 -11.68
N THR A 59 12.63 -12.99 -12.26
CA THR A 59 12.76 -11.55 -12.09
C THR A 59 11.51 -10.88 -12.68
N PRO A 60 10.76 -10.07 -11.92
CA PRO A 60 9.62 -9.34 -12.44
C PRO A 60 10.04 -8.46 -13.63
N THR A 61 9.20 -8.41 -14.66
CA THR A 61 9.46 -7.60 -15.87
C THR A 61 8.40 -6.50 -15.99
N ILE A 62 8.85 -5.31 -16.41
CA ILE A 62 7.92 -4.20 -16.67
C ILE A 62 7.07 -4.56 -17.89
N PRO A 63 5.73 -4.49 -17.78
CA PRO A 63 4.84 -4.72 -18.92
C PRO A 63 5.08 -3.69 -20.03
N VAL A 64 4.94 -4.14 -21.29
CA VAL A 64 5.02 -3.25 -22.45
C VAL A 64 3.97 -2.13 -22.35
N GLY A 65 4.39 -0.89 -22.57
CA GLY A 65 3.54 0.30 -22.46
C GLY A 65 3.40 0.85 -21.04
N ARG A 66 4.16 0.28 -20.08
CA ARG A 66 4.27 0.81 -18.70
C ARG A 66 5.72 1.12 -18.33
N GLU A 67 6.54 1.42 -19.33
CA GLU A 67 7.94 1.80 -19.14
C GLU A 67 8.01 3.08 -18.29
N VAL A 68 9.01 3.16 -17.40
CA VAL A 68 9.23 4.30 -16.51
C VAL A 68 10.62 4.87 -16.70
N GLU A 69 10.74 6.18 -16.55
CA GLU A 69 12.01 6.87 -16.41
C GLU A 69 12.35 7.00 -14.92
N ILE A 70 13.60 6.71 -14.59
CA ILE A 70 14.13 6.91 -13.24
C ILE A 70 14.85 8.24 -13.23
N HIS A 71 14.33 9.19 -12.43
CA HIS A 71 15.00 10.47 -12.22
C HIS A 71 16.26 10.25 -11.39
N VAL A 72 17.38 10.76 -11.93
CA VAL A 72 18.70 10.64 -11.31
C VAL A 72 19.06 11.98 -10.68
N PRO A 73 19.30 12.06 -9.36
CA PRO A 73 19.55 13.33 -8.70
C PRO A 73 20.85 13.97 -9.17
N PRO A 74 20.91 15.30 -9.20
CA PRO A 74 22.17 16.01 -9.45
C PRO A 74 23.27 15.54 -8.48
N GLY A 75 24.43 15.16 -9.03
CA GLY A 75 25.55 14.68 -8.21
C GLY A 75 25.58 13.18 -7.95
N TYR A 76 24.63 12.40 -8.48
CA TYR A 76 24.74 10.92 -8.46
C TYR A 76 26.06 10.47 -9.08
N GLN A 77 26.75 9.54 -8.42
CA GLN A 77 28.01 8.99 -8.90
C GLN A 77 27.91 7.46 -8.94
N LYS A 78 28.19 6.90 -10.10
CA LYS A 78 28.28 5.45 -10.27
C LYS A 78 29.33 4.88 -9.30
N GLY A 79 29.01 3.78 -8.63
CA GLY A 79 29.84 3.17 -7.59
C GLY A 79 29.55 3.68 -6.17
N THR A 80 28.65 4.67 -6.02
CA THR A 80 28.18 5.15 -4.72
C THR A 80 26.70 4.79 -4.55
N PRO A 81 26.35 3.88 -3.63
CA PRO A 81 24.95 3.46 -3.43
C PRO A 81 24.04 4.63 -3.02
N ALA A 82 22.96 4.82 -3.76
CA ALA A 82 21.96 5.88 -3.54
C ALA A 82 20.62 5.30 -3.07
N PRO A 83 19.86 6.00 -2.21
CA PRO A 83 18.49 5.62 -1.89
C PRO A 83 17.60 5.66 -3.12
N LEU A 84 16.53 4.85 -3.12
CA LEU A 84 15.47 4.86 -4.14
C LEU A 84 14.14 5.19 -3.49
N LEU A 85 13.40 6.16 -4.05
CA LEU A 85 12.03 6.45 -3.69
C LEU A 85 11.08 6.24 -4.87
N ILE A 86 9.98 5.50 -4.63
CA ILE A 86 8.88 5.32 -5.57
C ILE A 86 7.66 6.07 -5.04
N LEU A 87 7.11 6.99 -5.84
CA LEU A 87 5.87 7.72 -5.53
C LEU A 87 4.69 7.14 -6.29
N LEU A 88 3.62 6.80 -5.58
CA LEU A 88 2.38 6.25 -6.13
C LEU A 88 1.26 7.29 -6.05
N HIS A 89 0.65 7.61 -7.21
CA HIS A 89 -0.38 8.63 -7.30
C HIS A 89 -1.74 8.19 -6.74
N GLY A 90 -2.60 9.15 -6.40
CA GLY A 90 -3.98 8.92 -6.03
C GLY A 90 -4.88 8.54 -7.21
N TYR A 91 -6.09 8.03 -6.93
CA TYR A 91 -7.08 7.64 -7.94
C TYR A 91 -7.39 8.77 -8.92
N GLY A 92 -7.24 8.50 -10.21
CA GLY A 92 -7.53 9.45 -11.29
C GLY A 92 -6.45 10.50 -11.57
N ALA A 93 -5.39 10.54 -10.76
CA ALA A 93 -4.17 11.32 -11.04
C ALA A 93 -3.20 10.51 -11.89
N ASP A 94 -2.01 11.06 -12.13
CA ASP A 94 -0.84 10.39 -12.68
C ASP A 94 0.40 10.71 -11.82
N GLY A 95 1.51 10.05 -12.11
CA GLY A 95 2.75 10.21 -11.34
C GLY A 95 3.29 11.64 -11.39
N GLN A 96 3.24 12.29 -12.55
CA GLN A 96 3.73 13.66 -12.71
C GLN A 96 2.90 14.68 -11.92
N ILE A 97 1.57 14.58 -11.99
CA ILE A 97 0.67 15.44 -11.21
C ILE A 97 0.91 15.24 -9.72
N GLN A 98 1.04 14.00 -9.26
CA GLN A 98 1.29 13.69 -7.85
C GLN A 98 2.64 14.22 -7.38
N SER A 99 3.69 14.05 -8.19
CA SER A 99 5.03 14.57 -7.90
C SER A 99 5.04 16.09 -7.80
N ALA A 100 4.39 16.78 -8.74
CA ALA A 100 4.26 18.23 -8.73
C ALA A 100 3.45 18.76 -7.53
N TYR A 101 2.35 18.08 -7.17
CA TYR A 101 1.53 18.43 -6.01
C TYR A 101 2.31 18.39 -4.70
N LEU A 102 3.16 17.39 -4.53
CA LEU A 102 4.00 17.25 -3.34
C LEU A 102 5.29 18.08 -3.43
N GLY A 103 5.77 18.48 -4.62
CA GLY A 103 7.08 19.09 -4.80
C GLY A 103 8.23 18.14 -4.44
N LEU A 104 8.02 16.84 -4.63
CA LEU A 104 8.88 15.79 -4.08
C LEU A 104 10.22 15.67 -4.80
N GLU A 105 10.27 15.97 -6.11
CA GLU A 105 11.50 15.89 -6.91
C GLU A 105 12.63 16.76 -6.32
N ALA A 106 12.31 17.99 -5.92
CA ALA A 106 13.33 18.87 -5.32
C ALA A 106 13.85 18.34 -3.96
N ALA A 107 13.01 17.68 -3.18
CA ALA A 107 13.41 17.09 -1.90
C ALA A 107 14.26 15.83 -2.10
N THR A 108 13.94 15.00 -3.09
CA THR A 108 14.72 13.81 -3.44
C THR A 108 16.07 14.17 -4.05
N ASP A 109 16.13 15.21 -4.88
CA ASP A 109 17.38 15.78 -5.42
C ASP A 109 18.31 16.25 -4.31
N ALA A 110 17.78 17.04 -3.38
CA ALA A 110 18.54 17.55 -2.24
C ALA A 110 19.10 16.42 -1.36
N ALA A 111 18.39 15.29 -1.29
CA ALA A 111 18.76 14.10 -0.52
C ALA A 111 19.63 13.11 -1.31
N GLY A 112 19.90 13.34 -2.60
CA GLY A 112 20.66 12.44 -3.46
C GLY A 112 19.96 11.10 -3.73
N MET A 113 18.61 11.09 -3.78
CA MET A 113 17.82 9.90 -4.00
C MET A 113 17.51 9.70 -5.49
N LEU A 114 17.62 8.48 -5.97
CA LEU A 114 16.96 8.04 -7.20
C LEU A 114 15.45 8.11 -6.99
N TYR A 115 14.71 8.61 -7.96
CA TYR A 115 13.30 8.87 -7.81
C TYR A 115 12.49 8.40 -9.02
N VAL A 116 11.32 7.82 -8.78
CA VAL A 116 10.41 7.38 -9.85
C VAL A 116 8.97 7.59 -9.42
N HIS A 117 8.11 8.03 -10.35
CA HIS A 117 6.68 8.23 -10.14
C HIS A 117 5.88 7.58 -11.28
N PRO A 118 5.73 6.24 -11.23
CA PRO A 118 5.05 5.48 -12.29
C PRO A 118 3.56 5.78 -12.34
N ASP A 119 2.94 5.38 -13.45
CA ASP A 119 1.51 5.46 -13.67
C ASP A 119 0.81 4.13 -13.41
N GLY A 120 -0.29 4.17 -12.67
CA GLY A 120 -1.25 3.08 -12.56
C GLY A 120 -2.02 2.85 -13.85
N VAL A 121 -2.67 1.69 -13.96
CA VAL A 121 -3.47 1.36 -15.15
C VAL A 121 -4.76 2.18 -15.24
N MET A 122 -5.24 2.36 -16.47
CA MET A 122 -6.57 2.93 -16.70
C MET A 122 -7.63 1.87 -16.38
N ASN A 123 -8.50 2.16 -15.42
CA ASN A 123 -9.63 1.30 -15.10
C ASN A 123 -10.79 1.48 -16.10
N GLN A 124 -11.85 0.69 -15.94
CA GLN A 124 -13.04 0.75 -16.81
C GLN A 124 -13.74 2.13 -16.83
N SER A 125 -13.52 2.95 -15.81
CA SER A 125 -14.06 4.33 -15.75
C SER A 125 -13.14 5.37 -16.41
N GLY A 126 -12.05 4.95 -17.06
CA GLY A 126 -11.09 5.84 -17.69
C GLY A 126 -10.26 6.64 -16.66
N LYS A 127 -10.03 6.09 -15.46
CA LYS A 127 -9.23 6.68 -14.41
C LYS A 127 -8.01 5.81 -14.12
N ARG A 128 -6.83 6.42 -13.99
CA ARG A 128 -5.66 5.70 -13.50
C ARG A 128 -5.86 5.28 -12.06
N ALA A 129 -5.46 4.06 -11.74
CA ALA A 129 -5.58 3.50 -10.40
C ALA A 129 -4.59 2.37 -10.17
N TRP A 130 -4.37 2.04 -8.90
CA TRP A 130 -3.60 0.90 -8.41
C TRP A 130 -4.55 -0.16 -7.86
N THR A 131 -4.29 -1.42 -8.16
CA THR A 131 -4.90 -2.58 -7.51
C THR A 131 -4.20 -2.77 -6.16
N ALA A 132 -4.67 -2.06 -5.15
CA ALA A 132 -4.02 -1.99 -3.85
C ALA A 132 -4.54 -3.04 -2.85
N THR A 133 -5.39 -2.63 -1.90
CA THR A 133 -6.01 -3.52 -0.93
C THR A 133 -7.41 -3.95 -1.41
N ASP A 134 -8.08 -4.82 -0.65
CA ASP A 134 -9.45 -5.27 -0.98
C ASP A 134 -10.45 -4.10 -1.08
N ALA A 135 -10.22 -3.02 -0.33
CA ALA A 135 -11.07 -1.83 -0.34
C ALA A 135 -10.77 -0.87 -1.49
N CYS A 136 -9.56 -0.86 -2.05
CA CYS A 136 -9.16 0.20 -3.00
C CYS A 136 -8.15 -0.26 -4.08
N CYS A 137 -8.30 0.16 -5.30
CA CYS A 137 -9.38 0.93 -5.96
C CYS A 137 -9.59 0.46 -7.40
N ALA A 138 -8.77 -0.44 -7.94
CA ALA A 138 -8.93 -1.08 -9.24
C ALA A 138 -9.31 -2.53 -9.01
N GLY A 139 -10.58 -2.82 -8.79
CA GLY A 139 -11.07 -4.16 -8.54
C GLY A 139 -11.66 -4.80 -9.79
N GLY A 140 -11.70 -6.13 -9.81
CA GLY A 140 -12.31 -6.97 -10.82
C GLY A 140 -11.41 -8.16 -11.13
N ASP A 141 -11.96 -9.18 -11.80
CA ASP A 141 -11.25 -10.41 -12.15
C ASP A 141 -10.04 -10.19 -13.10
N ASP A 142 -9.97 -9.02 -13.75
CA ASP A 142 -8.89 -8.59 -14.65
C ASP A 142 -8.01 -7.50 -14.00
N ALA A 143 -7.94 -7.42 -12.68
CA ALA A 143 -7.13 -6.42 -11.98
C ALA A 143 -5.65 -6.58 -12.34
N ALA A 144 -4.98 -5.47 -12.68
CA ALA A 144 -3.55 -5.49 -12.97
C ALA A 144 -2.75 -5.93 -11.74
N ASP A 145 -1.70 -6.70 -11.94
CA ASP A 145 -0.72 -7.01 -10.89
C ASP A 145 0.24 -5.84 -10.72
N ASP A 146 -0.24 -4.80 -10.04
CA ASP A 146 0.55 -3.60 -9.78
C ASP A 146 1.65 -3.85 -8.74
N SER A 147 1.49 -4.84 -7.87
CA SER A 147 2.52 -5.23 -6.91
C SER A 147 3.76 -5.77 -7.64
N SER A 148 3.59 -6.72 -8.55
CA SER A 148 4.69 -7.22 -9.41
C SER A 148 5.26 -6.13 -10.33
N TYR A 149 4.42 -5.20 -10.82
CA TYR A 149 4.90 -4.09 -11.64
C TYR A 149 5.84 -3.16 -10.87
N ILE A 150 5.47 -2.77 -9.65
CA ILE A 150 6.31 -1.89 -8.82
C ILE A 150 7.59 -2.62 -8.40
N ALA A 151 7.52 -3.91 -8.08
CA ALA A 151 8.70 -4.74 -7.85
C ALA A 151 9.64 -4.79 -9.07
N ALA A 152 9.08 -4.85 -10.29
CA ALA A 152 9.86 -4.79 -11.52
C ALA A 152 10.58 -3.44 -11.70
N ILE A 153 9.97 -2.34 -11.28
CA ILE A 153 10.61 -1.02 -11.25
C ILE A 153 11.80 -1.00 -10.28
N ILE A 154 11.64 -1.58 -9.08
CA ILE A 154 12.75 -1.71 -8.12
C ILE A 154 13.89 -2.52 -8.73
N ALA A 155 13.57 -3.66 -9.35
CA ALA A 155 14.56 -4.50 -10.02
C ALA A 155 15.26 -3.77 -11.19
N GLN A 156 14.51 -3.00 -12.00
CA GLN A 156 15.07 -2.17 -13.07
C GLN A 156 16.04 -1.12 -12.50
N ALA A 157 15.65 -0.41 -11.44
CA ALA A 157 16.49 0.60 -10.80
C ALA A 157 17.80 -0.02 -10.28
N LYS A 158 17.72 -1.15 -9.58
CA LYS A 158 18.89 -1.92 -9.11
C LYS A 158 19.78 -2.43 -10.25
N GLY A 159 19.20 -2.72 -11.41
CA GLY A 159 19.93 -3.17 -12.61
C GLY A 159 20.64 -2.03 -13.37
N GLN A 160 20.14 -0.81 -13.27
CA GLN A 160 20.65 0.35 -14.01
C GLN A 160 21.56 1.25 -13.17
N TYR A 161 21.33 1.31 -11.85
CA TYR A 161 21.98 2.21 -10.92
C TYR A 161 22.48 1.48 -9.67
N ASP A 162 23.41 2.08 -8.95
CA ASP A 162 23.89 1.59 -7.66
C ASP A 162 22.86 1.98 -6.57
N VAL A 163 21.75 1.26 -6.52
CA VAL A 163 20.74 1.43 -5.47
C VAL A 163 21.25 0.85 -4.17
N ASP A 164 21.13 1.60 -3.07
CA ASP A 164 21.38 1.06 -1.73
C ASP A 164 20.25 0.08 -1.35
N PRO A 165 20.51 -1.22 -1.22
CA PRO A 165 19.48 -2.20 -0.91
C PRO A 165 18.82 -2.01 0.46
N LYS A 166 19.42 -1.22 1.33
CA LYS A 166 18.88 -0.88 2.64
C LYS A 166 18.00 0.36 2.62
N ARG A 167 17.95 1.09 1.50
CA ARG A 167 17.25 2.38 1.40
C ARG A 167 16.34 2.42 0.16
N VAL A 168 15.45 1.42 0.05
CA VAL A 168 14.38 1.37 -0.94
C VAL A 168 13.07 1.74 -0.25
N TYR A 169 12.42 2.77 -0.74
CA TYR A 169 11.24 3.37 -0.11
C TYR A 169 10.08 3.48 -1.08
N VAL A 170 8.87 3.34 -0.57
CA VAL A 170 7.63 3.56 -1.32
C VAL A 170 6.77 4.56 -0.57
N MET A 171 6.22 5.54 -1.26
CA MET A 171 5.20 6.41 -0.70
C MET A 171 4.07 6.62 -1.67
N GLY A 172 2.89 6.98 -1.15
CA GLY A 172 1.76 7.29 -2.02
C GLY A 172 0.67 8.08 -1.32
N HIS A 173 -0.23 8.64 -2.12
CA HIS A 173 -1.38 9.40 -1.66
C HIS A 173 -2.67 8.66 -1.99
N SER A 174 -3.64 8.62 -1.06
CA SER A 174 -4.96 8.03 -1.29
C SER A 174 -4.84 6.57 -1.79
N ASN A 175 -5.32 6.25 -2.98
CA ASN A 175 -5.11 4.94 -3.62
C ASN A 175 -3.63 4.51 -3.67
N GLY A 176 -2.71 5.44 -3.91
CA GLY A 176 -1.25 5.19 -3.81
C GLY A 176 -0.80 4.91 -2.38
N GLY A 177 -1.45 5.49 -1.36
CA GLY A 177 -1.21 5.19 0.05
C GLY A 177 -1.61 3.75 0.40
N PHE A 178 -2.81 3.31 -0.04
CA PHE A 178 -3.20 1.90 0.06
C PHE A 178 -2.20 0.98 -0.65
N MET A 179 -1.72 1.39 -1.83
CA MET A 179 -0.74 0.60 -2.57
C MET A 179 0.62 0.55 -1.89
N SER A 180 1.02 1.59 -1.16
CA SER A 180 2.26 1.57 -0.36
C SER A 180 2.18 0.50 0.73
N TYR A 181 1.06 0.35 1.41
CA TYR A 181 0.82 -0.75 2.35
C TYR A 181 0.84 -2.12 1.67
N ARG A 182 0.24 -2.25 0.49
CA ARG A 182 0.29 -3.48 -0.29
C ARG A 182 1.73 -3.87 -0.60
N MET A 183 2.55 -2.92 -1.03
CA MET A 183 3.97 -3.15 -1.33
C MET A 183 4.75 -3.59 -0.09
N ALA A 184 4.51 -2.97 1.07
CA ALA A 184 5.14 -3.38 2.31
C ALA A 184 4.72 -4.79 2.77
N CYS A 185 3.49 -5.24 2.45
CA CYS A 185 3.05 -6.60 2.70
C CYS A 185 3.73 -7.63 1.79
N ASP A 186 3.78 -7.33 0.47
CA ASP A 186 4.18 -8.30 -0.54
C ASP A 186 5.71 -8.35 -0.73
N HIS A 187 6.43 -7.24 -0.48
CA HIS A 187 7.85 -7.05 -0.77
C HIS A 187 8.62 -6.49 0.43
N ALA A 188 8.27 -6.97 1.63
CA ALA A 188 8.92 -6.56 2.88
C ALA A 188 10.43 -6.81 2.87
N ASP A 189 10.92 -7.81 2.16
CA ASP A 189 12.33 -8.13 2.01
C ASP A 189 13.12 -7.08 1.20
N GLU A 190 12.45 -6.31 0.35
CA GLU A 190 13.08 -5.26 -0.47
C GLU A 190 12.87 -3.84 0.07
N ILE A 191 11.73 -3.58 0.74
CA ILE A 191 11.30 -2.23 1.14
C ILE A 191 11.73 -1.94 2.59
N ALA A 192 12.42 -0.83 2.80
CA ALA A 192 12.87 -0.39 4.11
C ALA A 192 11.77 0.33 4.89
N ALA A 193 11.10 1.27 4.23
CA ALA A 193 10.01 2.03 4.84
C ALA A 193 8.98 2.47 3.81
N ILE A 194 7.77 2.73 4.29
CA ILE A 194 6.68 3.32 3.49
C ILE A 194 6.11 4.57 4.13
N VAL A 195 5.54 5.44 3.27
CA VAL A 195 4.69 6.56 3.71
C VAL A 195 3.36 6.49 2.99
N SER A 196 2.29 6.47 3.74
CA SER A 196 0.92 6.58 3.23
C SER A 196 0.34 7.94 3.61
N LEU A 197 -0.10 8.70 2.62
CA LEU A 197 -0.83 9.95 2.79
C LEU A 197 -2.30 9.67 2.54
N GLU A 198 -3.13 9.80 3.57
CA GLU A 198 -4.59 9.59 3.51
C GLU A 198 -4.99 8.25 2.85
N GLY A 199 -4.24 7.18 3.16
CA GLY A 199 -4.53 5.81 2.76
C GLY A 199 -5.00 4.95 3.92
N ALA A 200 -4.96 3.63 3.73
CA ALA A 200 -5.15 2.63 4.79
C ALA A 200 -4.58 1.27 4.39
N THR A 201 -4.26 0.43 5.36
CA THR A 201 -3.87 -0.96 5.15
C THR A 201 -5.09 -1.86 4.88
N PHE A 202 -4.91 -3.18 4.79
CA PHE A 202 -6.01 -4.15 4.73
C PHE A 202 -6.83 -4.11 6.02
N ASP A 203 -8.16 -4.22 5.92
CA ASP A 203 -9.04 -4.32 7.09
C ASP A 203 -8.90 -5.70 7.77
N ASP A 204 -8.80 -6.76 6.97
CA ASP A 204 -8.48 -8.10 7.44
C ASP A 204 -6.97 -8.29 7.57
N SER A 205 -6.47 -8.36 8.82
CA SER A 205 -5.04 -8.52 9.11
C SER A 205 -4.43 -9.81 8.55
N SER A 206 -5.25 -10.84 8.25
CA SER A 206 -4.75 -12.08 7.64
C SER A 206 -4.32 -11.93 6.18
N ARG A 207 -4.70 -10.81 5.54
CA ARG A 207 -4.35 -10.47 4.15
C ARG A 207 -2.94 -9.89 4.00
N CYS A 208 -2.27 -9.62 5.12
CA CYS A 208 -0.92 -9.05 5.15
C CYS A 208 -0.05 -9.84 6.14
N SER A 209 1.08 -10.33 5.67
CA SER A 209 2.06 -11.06 6.48
C SER A 209 3.47 -10.73 5.99
N PRO A 210 3.98 -9.52 6.31
CA PRO A 210 5.29 -9.11 5.85
C PRO A 210 6.36 -10.09 6.36
N SER A 211 7.31 -10.43 5.47
CA SER A 211 8.39 -11.39 5.77
C SER A 211 9.44 -10.81 6.72
N GLU A 212 9.54 -9.50 6.76
CA GLU A 212 10.45 -8.70 7.59
C GLU A 212 9.75 -7.42 8.05
N PRO A 213 10.22 -6.76 9.12
CA PRO A 213 9.72 -5.45 9.52
C PRO A 213 9.94 -4.39 8.44
N VAL A 214 8.92 -3.53 8.26
CA VAL A 214 8.95 -2.38 7.34
C VAL A 214 8.43 -1.17 8.08
N ALA A 215 9.27 -0.16 8.29
CA ALA A 215 8.82 1.05 8.98
C ALA A 215 7.68 1.74 8.20
N ALA A 216 6.60 2.09 8.89
CA ALA A 216 5.40 2.65 8.27
C ALA A 216 4.99 3.99 8.89
N LEU A 217 4.84 5.01 8.05
CA LEU A 217 4.27 6.30 8.42
C LEU A 217 2.90 6.47 7.75
N GLU A 218 1.87 6.68 8.54
CA GLU A 218 0.57 7.18 8.09
C GLU A 218 0.45 8.67 8.40
N VAL A 219 0.11 9.48 7.39
CA VAL A 219 -0.22 10.90 7.56
C VAL A 219 -1.68 11.09 7.18
N HIS A 220 -2.54 11.54 8.11
CA HIS A 220 -3.98 11.54 7.85
C HIS A 220 -4.70 12.73 8.47
N GLY A 221 -5.56 13.37 7.68
CA GLY A 221 -6.38 14.51 8.10
C GLY A 221 -7.68 14.07 8.78
N THR A 222 -8.02 14.67 9.94
CA THR A 222 -9.25 14.32 10.69
C THR A 222 -10.54 14.77 10.01
N ALA A 223 -10.47 15.68 9.03
CA ALA A 223 -11.62 16.14 8.27
C ALA A 223 -11.69 15.52 6.84
N ASP A 224 -10.89 14.47 6.58
CA ASP A 224 -10.94 13.75 5.32
C ASP A 224 -12.32 13.08 5.12
N GLN A 225 -13.01 13.48 4.04
CA GLN A 225 -14.33 12.94 3.68
C GLN A 225 -14.26 11.90 2.56
N THR A 226 -13.09 11.68 1.97
CA THR A 226 -12.84 10.71 0.89
C THR A 226 -12.39 9.38 1.48
N ILE A 227 -11.28 9.38 2.18
CA ILE A 227 -10.80 8.27 3.00
C ILE A 227 -10.86 8.73 4.45
N LYS A 228 -11.87 8.28 5.16
CA LYS A 228 -12.16 8.81 6.50
C LYS A 228 -11.10 8.40 7.51
N TYR A 229 -10.64 9.35 8.30
CA TYR A 229 -9.71 9.13 9.41
C TYR A 229 -10.15 8.01 10.35
N ASP A 230 -11.47 7.94 10.66
CA ASP A 230 -12.07 6.95 11.54
C ASP A 230 -12.36 5.61 10.85
N GLY A 231 -11.89 5.43 9.61
CA GLY A 231 -12.20 4.24 8.81
C GLY A 231 -13.54 4.34 8.08
N GLY A 232 -13.79 3.38 7.20
CA GLY A 232 -14.99 3.41 6.39
C GLY A 232 -15.11 2.25 5.41
N SER A 233 -15.76 2.50 4.28
CA SER A 233 -15.84 1.51 3.20
C SER A 233 -15.81 2.19 1.83
N ILE A 234 -15.19 1.52 0.85
CA ILE A 234 -15.20 1.89 -0.57
C ILE A 234 -15.93 0.77 -1.31
N ALA A 235 -16.97 1.12 -2.06
CA ALA A 235 -17.81 0.15 -2.78
C ALA A 235 -18.32 -1.03 -1.92
N GLY A 236 -18.48 -0.82 -0.62
CA GLY A 236 -18.96 -1.84 0.32
C GLY A 236 -17.87 -2.67 1.00
N THR A 237 -16.60 -2.51 0.63
CA THR A 237 -15.46 -3.17 1.29
C THR A 237 -14.84 -2.23 2.33
N ALA A 238 -14.69 -2.72 3.56
CA ALA A 238 -14.18 -1.94 4.69
C ALA A 238 -12.69 -1.64 4.57
N TYR A 239 -12.27 -0.52 5.18
CA TYR A 239 -10.88 -0.20 5.47
C TYR A 239 -10.76 0.34 6.91
N PRO A 240 -9.63 0.08 7.61
CA PRO A 240 -9.46 0.46 9.01
C PRO A 240 -9.26 1.97 9.16
N SER A 241 -9.44 2.48 10.37
CA SER A 241 -9.08 3.86 10.73
C SER A 241 -7.58 4.09 10.65
N ALA A 242 -7.14 5.35 10.51
CA ALA A 242 -5.72 5.69 10.54
C ALA A 242 -5.02 5.24 11.84
N PRO A 243 -5.60 5.44 13.05
CA PRO A 243 -5.03 4.87 14.26
C PRO A 243 -4.96 3.34 14.26
N THR A 244 -5.99 2.65 13.75
CA THR A 244 -5.98 1.18 13.65
C THR A 244 -4.90 0.72 12.68
N THR A 245 -4.74 1.39 11.53
CA THR A 245 -3.68 1.12 10.56
C THR A 245 -2.29 1.20 11.21
N ALA A 246 -2.00 2.25 11.96
CA ALA A 246 -0.72 2.40 12.65
C ALA A 246 -0.47 1.30 13.71
N VAL A 247 -1.50 0.94 14.49
CA VAL A 247 -1.41 -0.16 15.48
C VAL A 247 -1.21 -1.53 14.80
N MET A 248 -1.85 -1.77 13.65
CA MET A 248 -1.64 -3.01 12.90
C MET A 248 -0.19 -3.12 12.42
N TRP A 249 0.39 -2.03 11.90
CA TRP A 249 1.79 -2.02 11.48
C TRP A 249 2.77 -2.16 12.65
N ALA A 250 2.51 -1.49 13.78
CA ALA A 250 3.24 -1.74 15.00
C ALA A 250 3.23 -3.24 15.40
N THR A 251 2.08 -3.90 15.21
CA THR A 251 1.94 -5.33 15.49
C THR A 251 2.76 -6.20 14.53
N TYR A 252 2.72 -5.92 13.21
CA TYR A 252 3.54 -6.65 12.21
C TYR A 252 5.03 -6.49 12.47
N ASP A 253 5.45 -5.31 12.90
CA ASP A 253 6.82 -4.99 13.22
C ASP A 253 7.28 -5.49 14.59
N GLY A 254 6.37 -6.13 15.35
CA GLY A 254 6.67 -6.66 16.69
C GLY A 254 6.83 -5.58 17.76
N CYS A 255 6.37 -4.36 17.49
CA CYS A 255 6.39 -3.24 18.42
C CYS A 255 5.32 -3.38 19.50
N SER A 256 5.51 -2.65 20.61
CA SER A 256 4.42 -2.37 21.56
C SER A 256 3.29 -1.61 20.86
N THR A 257 2.05 -2.02 21.09
CA THR A 257 0.86 -1.28 20.63
C THR A 257 0.45 -0.13 21.57
N THR A 258 1.24 0.12 22.62
CA THR A 258 1.14 1.32 23.46
C THR A 258 2.01 2.41 22.85
N PRO A 259 1.47 3.61 22.60
CA PRO A 259 2.26 4.72 22.07
C PRO A 259 3.45 5.09 22.96
N ASP A 260 4.50 5.57 22.33
CA ASP A 260 5.71 6.01 23.02
C ASP A 260 5.44 7.16 23.99
N SER A 261 6.15 7.15 25.12
CA SER A 261 6.07 8.23 26.11
C SER A 261 7.49 8.61 26.57
N PRO A 262 7.86 9.92 26.47
CA PRO A 262 7.04 11.03 25.95
C PRO A 262 6.74 10.88 24.47
N ALA A 263 5.64 11.46 24.01
CA ALA A 263 5.32 11.53 22.59
C ALA A 263 6.38 12.35 21.82
N PRO A 264 6.65 12.03 20.55
CA PRO A 264 7.45 12.88 19.67
C PRO A 264 6.88 14.29 19.52
N THR A 265 7.72 15.23 19.06
CA THR A 265 7.30 16.61 18.81
C THR A 265 6.32 16.71 17.65
N ASP A 266 5.23 17.47 17.85
CA ASP A 266 4.26 17.80 16.80
C ASP A 266 4.93 18.43 15.57
N ARG A 267 4.33 18.26 14.40
CA ARG A 267 4.88 18.70 13.11
C ARG A 267 3.95 19.67 12.39
N GLN A 268 4.49 20.79 11.94
CA GLN A 268 3.77 21.69 11.04
C GLN A 268 3.88 21.16 9.62
N ILE A 269 2.81 20.58 9.09
CA ILE A 269 2.82 19.92 7.76
C ILE A 269 1.77 20.49 6.80
N VAL A 270 0.69 21.08 7.29
CA VAL A 270 -0.35 21.73 6.49
C VAL A 270 -0.37 23.22 6.77
N LYS A 271 -0.42 24.01 5.69
CA LYS A 271 -0.46 25.46 5.78
C LYS A 271 -1.75 25.93 6.47
N ASP A 272 -1.61 26.92 7.35
CA ASP A 272 -2.73 27.59 8.03
C ASP A 272 -3.60 26.67 8.92
N LEU A 273 -3.17 25.42 9.19
CA LEU A 273 -3.77 24.53 10.18
C LEU A 273 -2.87 24.34 11.40
N PRO A 274 -3.43 23.87 12.54
CA PRO A 274 -2.62 23.49 13.70
C PRO A 274 -1.56 22.42 13.34
N PRO A 275 -0.48 22.29 14.11
CA PRO A 275 0.48 21.21 13.90
C PRO A 275 -0.18 19.83 13.97
N ALA A 276 0.31 18.90 13.18
CA ALA A 276 -0.06 17.50 13.26
C ALA A 276 0.53 16.88 14.53
N THR A 277 -0.29 16.16 15.28
CA THR A 277 0.16 15.38 16.43
C THR A 277 0.85 14.10 15.95
N VAL A 278 2.02 13.79 16.50
CA VAL A 278 2.79 12.60 16.20
C VAL A 278 2.53 11.52 17.26
N THR A 279 2.07 10.35 16.82
CA THR A 279 1.96 9.15 17.63
C THR A 279 2.93 8.10 17.09
N SER A 280 3.90 7.67 17.91
CA SER A 280 4.94 6.71 17.51
C SER A 280 4.84 5.43 18.31
N TYR A 281 5.23 4.32 17.69
CA TYR A 281 5.31 2.97 18.23
C TYR A 281 6.68 2.42 17.89
N SER A 282 7.67 2.68 18.75
CA SER A 282 9.07 2.27 18.54
C SER A 282 9.59 1.30 19.60
N GLN A 283 8.80 1.03 20.65
CA GLN A 283 9.25 0.20 21.77
C GLN A 283 9.07 -1.30 21.50
N GLY A 284 10.12 -2.07 21.71
CA GLY A 284 10.10 -3.53 21.62
C GLY A 284 10.06 -4.09 20.20
N CYS A 285 10.13 -3.26 19.18
CA CYS A 285 10.06 -3.66 17.78
C CYS A 285 11.14 -4.67 17.40
N ASN A 286 10.86 -5.52 16.44
CA ASN A 286 11.87 -6.25 15.70
C ASN A 286 12.82 -5.25 15.03
N ARG A 287 14.06 -5.68 14.77
CA ARG A 287 15.07 -4.79 14.19
C ARG A 287 14.61 -4.24 12.83
N GLY A 288 14.53 -2.92 12.71
CA GLY A 288 14.04 -2.19 11.54
C GLY A 288 12.57 -1.83 11.59
N GLY A 289 11.80 -2.36 12.56
CA GLY A 289 10.39 -2.05 12.72
C GLY A 289 10.16 -0.68 13.38
N HIS A 290 9.15 0.04 12.89
CA HIS A 290 8.67 1.32 13.42
C HIS A 290 7.30 1.64 12.81
N ALA A 291 6.35 2.07 13.62
CA ALA A 291 5.10 2.60 13.10
C ALA A 291 4.84 3.99 13.67
N GLU A 292 4.40 4.90 12.82
CA GLU A 292 4.13 6.29 13.20
C GLU A 292 2.86 6.80 12.52
N LEU A 293 2.09 7.61 13.24
CA LEU A 293 0.90 8.30 12.74
C LEU A 293 1.05 9.81 12.96
N TRP A 294 0.96 10.59 11.88
CA TRP A 294 0.81 12.05 11.98
C TRP A 294 -0.65 12.40 11.76
N THR A 295 -1.34 12.70 12.84
CA THR A 295 -2.74 13.13 12.82
C THR A 295 -2.81 14.63 12.55
N GLN A 296 -3.29 15.02 11.37
CA GLN A 296 -3.48 16.43 11.02
C GLN A 296 -4.88 16.91 11.45
N PRO A 297 -5.02 17.72 12.50
CA PRO A 297 -6.31 18.30 12.87
C PRO A 297 -6.90 19.12 11.71
N GLU A 298 -8.20 18.95 11.45
CA GLU A 298 -8.92 19.66 10.39
C GLU A 298 -8.39 19.41 8.95
N GLY A 299 -7.39 18.53 8.78
CA GLY A 299 -6.83 18.17 7.49
C GLY A 299 -7.87 17.48 6.62
N VAL A 300 -7.92 17.87 5.33
CA VAL A 300 -8.78 17.30 4.30
C VAL A 300 -7.98 16.36 3.40
N HIS A 301 -8.65 15.61 2.52
CA HIS A 301 -8.02 14.61 1.62
C HIS A 301 -6.92 15.16 0.70
N ILE A 302 -6.98 16.41 0.30
CA ILE A 302 -5.97 17.09 -0.54
C ILE A 302 -5.62 18.41 0.16
N PRO A 303 -4.78 18.37 1.21
CA PRO A 303 -4.44 19.57 1.96
C PRO A 303 -3.40 20.43 1.24
N LEU A 304 -3.27 21.68 1.63
CA LEU A 304 -2.19 22.54 1.18
C LEU A 304 -0.98 22.35 2.07
N TRP A 305 -0.04 21.54 1.63
CA TRP A 305 1.17 21.23 2.38
C TRP A 305 2.05 22.48 2.63
N THR A 306 2.82 22.48 3.71
CA THR A 306 3.89 23.45 3.92
C THR A 306 5.03 23.25 2.93
N ALA A 307 5.84 24.28 2.71
CA ALA A 307 6.93 24.22 1.72
C ALA A 307 8.01 23.20 2.07
N ASP A 308 8.13 22.82 3.33
CA ASP A 308 9.10 21.86 3.85
C ASP A 308 8.52 20.45 4.08
N PHE A 309 7.23 20.25 3.81
CA PHE A 309 6.57 18.94 4.00
C PHE A 309 7.33 17.78 3.35
N SER A 310 7.66 17.91 2.07
CA SER A 310 8.37 16.85 1.34
C SER A 310 9.77 16.59 1.91
N SER A 311 10.45 17.62 2.40
CA SER A 311 11.73 17.44 3.09
C SER A 311 11.57 16.71 4.42
N GLN A 312 10.48 16.95 5.17
CA GLN A 312 10.18 16.22 6.39
C GLN A 312 9.92 14.74 6.11
N ILE A 313 9.16 14.43 5.04
CA ILE A 313 8.90 13.05 4.60
C ILE A 313 10.19 12.34 4.17
N VAL A 314 11.01 12.99 3.34
CA VAL A 314 12.29 12.43 2.87
C VAL A 314 13.23 12.18 4.06
N SER A 315 13.31 13.11 5.03
CA SER A 315 14.09 12.91 6.26
C SER A 315 13.60 11.70 7.05
N TRP A 316 12.27 11.60 7.24
CA TRP A 316 11.69 10.46 7.95
C TRP A 316 12.04 9.13 7.28
N LEU A 317 11.94 9.03 5.95
CA LEU A 317 12.33 7.83 5.21
C LEU A 317 13.80 7.47 5.42
N LEU A 318 14.70 8.45 5.30
CA LEU A 318 16.14 8.22 5.44
C LEU A 318 16.56 7.81 6.85
N ASP A 319 15.78 8.17 7.88
CA ASP A 319 15.99 7.76 9.27
C ASP A 319 15.56 6.30 9.51
N HIS A 320 14.88 5.64 8.54
CA HIS A 320 14.38 4.27 8.65
C HIS A 320 14.94 3.34 7.54
N PRO A 321 16.27 3.12 7.47
CA PRO A 321 16.84 2.14 6.56
C PRO A 321 16.59 0.71 7.08
N LYS A 322 16.67 -0.27 6.19
CA LYS A 322 16.76 -1.68 6.61
C LYS A 322 18.01 -1.92 7.47
N PRO A 323 17.93 -2.86 8.42
CA PRO A 323 19.01 -3.20 9.35
C PRO A 323 20.29 -3.71 8.67
#